data_812264613c56605954f267d18d5ab719
#
_entry.id   812264613c56605954f267d18d5ab719
#
_cell.length_a   1.000
_cell.length_b   1.000
_cell.length_c   1.000
_cell.angle_alpha   90.00
_cell.angle_beta   90.00
_cell.angle_gamma   90.00
#
_symmetry.space_group_name_H-M   'P 1'
#
loop_
_entity.id
_entity.type
_entity.pdbx_description
1 polymer ?
#
loop_
_entity_poly.entity_id
_entity_poly.type
_entity_poly.pdbx_seq_one_letter_code
_entity_poly.pdbx_strand_id
1 'polypeptide(L)'
;MEKADGVLYIVPTPIGNLEDITLRALRVLKEVDLVLCEDTSVTQRLFKEYDIATKTSVFYAQTGVKNIEKILEMLDEGKKIALVSDAGTPTISDPGVLLVDRVRNELEDVNVVALPGASALITALSSSGISSANFTFYGFLPHKKGRETLFKTIAESNMTSVFYESVHRIEKTLQALAVSLQSLALDTHRQVVVARELTKMHEEVVRGTADEVKKYFEINKDHVRGEFVVIVAGR
;
A
#
# COMPACT_ATOMS: atom_id res chain seq x y z
N MET A 1 -21.52 -18.20 30.51
CA MET A 1 -20.37 -18.40 29.63
C MET A 1 -19.85 -16.99 29.33
N GLU A 2 -18.61 -16.69 29.68
CA GLU A 2 -18.02 -15.44 29.26
C GLU A 2 -18.02 -15.38 27.73
N LYS A 3 -18.49 -14.27 27.18
CA LYS A 3 -18.47 -13.99 25.74
C LYS A 3 -17.00 -13.95 25.32
N ALA A 4 -16.62 -14.76 24.33
CA ALA A 4 -15.26 -14.68 23.79
C ALA A 4 -15.07 -13.30 23.14
N ASP A 5 -13.94 -12.63 23.42
CA ASP A 5 -13.63 -11.34 22.84
C ASP A 5 -13.46 -11.46 21.31
N GLY A 6 -14.20 -10.66 20.55
CA GLY A 6 -14.06 -10.57 19.12
C GLY A 6 -12.70 -9.96 18.74
N VAL A 7 -12.17 -10.34 17.57
CA VAL A 7 -10.89 -9.79 17.10
C VAL A 7 -10.95 -9.44 15.63
N LEU A 8 -10.60 -8.19 15.30
CA LEU A 8 -10.33 -7.77 13.93
C LEU A 8 -8.81 -7.79 13.70
N TYR A 9 -8.36 -8.69 12.84
CA TYR A 9 -6.96 -8.75 12.40
C TYR A 9 -6.76 -7.96 11.11
N ILE A 10 -5.77 -7.07 11.08
CA ILE A 10 -5.29 -6.41 9.86
C ILE A 10 -4.07 -7.21 9.40
N VAL A 11 -4.22 -7.93 8.30
CA VAL A 11 -3.23 -8.93 7.86
C VAL A 11 -2.60 -8.52 6.53
N PRO A 12 -1.33 -8.11 6.52
CA PRO A 12 -0.59 -7.85 5.30
C PRO A 12 -0.45 -9.11 4.42
N THR A 13 -0.61 -8.92 3.11
CA THR A 13 -0.41 -9.95 2.08
C THR A 13 0.81 -9.62 1.23
N PRO A 14 1.39 -10.61 0.52
CA PRO A 14 2.53 -10.38 -0.37
C PRO A 14 2.27 -9.32 -1.42
N ILE A 15 3.31 -8.55 -1.78
CA ILE A 15 3.23 -7.52 -2.83
C ILE A 15 3.68 -8.00 -4.21
N GLY A 16 4.12 -9.26 -4.31
CA GLY A 16 4.59 -9.84 -5.57
C GLY A 16 5.19 -11.23 -5.44
N ASN A 17 5.83 -11.53 -4.31
CA ASN A 17 6.39 -12.84 -3.99
C ASN A 17 5.63 -13.47 -2.82
N LEU A 18 5.04 -14.64 -3.03
CA LEU A 18 4.24 -15.33 -2.02
C LEU A 18 5.04 -15.64 -0.74
N GLU A 19 6.36 -15.83 -0.84
CA GLU A 19 7.24 -16.09 0.31
C GLU A 19 7.35 -14.90 1.30
N ASP A 20 6.93 -13.69 0.89
CA ASP A 20 6.94 -12.50 1.76
C ASP A 20 5.80 -12.51 2.80
N ILE A 21 4.95 -13.54 2.81
CA ILE A 21 3.94 -13.69 3.85
C ILE A 21 4.58 -14.14 5.18
N THR A 22 4.13 -13.56 6.29
CA THR A 22 4.66 -13.98 7.59
C THR A 22 4.01 -15.27 8.09
N LEU A 23 4.75 -16.07 8.83
CA LEU A 23 4.22 -17.29 9.50
C LEU A 23 3.03 -16.97 10.39
N ARG A 24 3.02 -15.79 11.04
CA ARG A 24 1.91 -15.33 11.88
C ARG A 24 0.66 -15.01 11.03
N ALA A 25 0.84 -14.40 9.86
CA ALA A 25 -0.26 -14.16 8.93
C ALA A 25 -0.90 -15.47 8.46
N LEU A 26 -0.10 -16.45 8.05
CA LEU A 26 -0.59 -17.77 7.65
C LEU A 26 -1.40 -18.46 8.76
N ARG A 27 -0.89 -18.43 10.00
CA ARG A 27 -1.60 -19.00 11.15
C ARG A 27 -2.92 -18.28 11.39
N VAL A 28 -2.94 -16.93 11.42
CA VAL A 28 -4.15 -16.15 11.66
C VAL A 28 -5.18 -16.40 10.56
N LEU A 29 -4.79 -16.40 9.28
CA LEU A 29 -5.68 -16.65 8.16
C LEU A 29 -6.32 -18.06 8.20
N LYS A 30 -5.66 -19.05 8.82
CA LYS A 30 -6.22 -20.41 9.02
C LYS A 30 -7.16 -20.49 10.22
N GLU A 31 -7.02 -19.61 11.22
CA GLU A 31 -7.71 -19.69 12.51
C GLU A 31 -8.97 -18.78 12.60
N VAL A 32 -9.08 -17.76 11.73
CA VAL A 32 -10.21 -16.83 11.78
C VAL A 32 -11.51 -17.40 11.19
N ASP A 33 -12.66 -16.88 11.62
CA ASP A 33 -13.99 -17.29 11.14
C ASP A 33 -14.28 -16.79 9.72
N LEU A 34 -13.70 -15.61 9.35
CA LEU A 34 -13.95 -14.95 8.07
C LEU A 34 -12.75 -14.11 7.66
N VAL A 35 -12.46 -14.09 6.36
CA VAL A 35 -11.49 -13.15 5.76
C VAL A 35 -12.21 -12.18 4.83
N LEU A 36 -12.06 -10.89 5.11
CA LEU A 36 -12.53 -9.79 4.27
C LEU A 36 -11.42 -9.45 3.27
N CYS A 37 -11.73 -9.38 1.99
CA CYS A 37 -10.77 -9.12 0.90
C CYS A 37 -11.39 -8.26 -0.21
N GLU A 38 -10.57 -7.55 -0.96
CA GLU A 38 -11.02 -6.71 -2.07
C GLU A 38 -11.45 -7.57 -3.27
N ASP A 39 -10.57 -8.48 -3.69
CA ASP A 39 -10.82 -9.46 -4.75
C ASP A 39 -10.62 -10.88 -4.22
N THR A 40 -11.72 -11.65 -4.21
CA THR A 40 -11.67 -13.06 -3.78
C THR A 40 -10.78 -13.91 -4.68
N SER A 41 -10.64 -13.59 -5.95
CA SER A 41 -9.82 -14.36 -6.88
C SER A 41 -8.32 -14.20 -6.57
N VAL A 42 -7.88 -13.03 -6.17
CA VAL A 42 -6.51 -12.76 -5.72
C VAL A 42 -6.25 -13.49 -4.41
N THR A 43 -7.13 -13.34 -3.42
CA THR A 43 -7.01 -14.00 -2.12
C THR A 43 -7.01 -15.52 -2.24
N GLN A 44 -7.82 -16.10 -3.12
CA GLN A 44 -7.89 -17.54 -3.34
C GLN A 44 -6.60 -18.14 -3.94
N ARG A 45 -5.80 -17.36 -4.69
CA ARG A 45 -4.47 -17.81 -5.14
C ARG A 45 -3.54 -18.01 -3.95
N LEU A 46 -3.50 -17.04 -3.04
CA LEU A 46 -2.72 -17.14 -1.78
C LEU A 46 -3.21 -18.30 -0.93
N PHE A 47 -4.52 -18.46 -0.78
CA PHE A 47 -5.12 -19.53 0.02
C PHE A 47 -4.81 -20.92 -0.53
N LYS A 48 -4.84 -21.09 -1.85
CA LYS A 48 -4.47 -22.34 -2.50
C LYS A 48 -3.00 -22.71 -2.28
N GLU A 49 -2.10 -21.71 -2.34
CA GLU A 49 -0.66 -21.96 -2.14
C GLU A 49 -0.34 -22.45 -0.72
N TYR A 50 -1.07 -21.94 0.28
CA TYR A 50 -0.79 -22.24 1.69
C TYR A 50 -1.82 -23.14 2.38
N ASP A 51 -2.68 -23.80 1.60
CA ASP A 51 -3.72 -24.71 2.12
C ASP A 51 -4.59 -24.04 3.19
N ILE A 52 -5.12 -22.84 2.88
CA ILE A 52 -6.03 -22.09 3.74
C ILE A 52 -7.47 -22.34 3.27
N ALA A 53 -8.33 -22.88 4.15
CA ALA A 53 -9.72 -23.22 3.84
C ALA A 53 -10.74 -22.20 4.38
N THR A 54 -10.28 -21.11 4.98
CA THR A 54 -11.12 -20.08 5.60
C THR A 54 -12.02 -19.39 4.58
N LYS A 55 -13.27 -19.12 4.99
CA LYS A 55 -14.25 -18.42 4.16
C LYS A 55 -13.79 -16.98 3.86
N THR A 56 -14.05 -16.53 2.63
CA THR A 56 -13.78 -15.15 2.22
C THR A 56 -15.08 -14.40 1.95
N SER A 57 -15.07 -13.09 2.17
CA SER A 57 -16.14 -12.17 1.79
C SER A 57 -15.57 -10.90 1.19
N VAL A 58 -16.20 -10.39 0.14
CA VAL A 58 -15.76 -9.17 -0.52
C VAL A 58 -15.99 -7.95 0.37
N PHE A 59 -14.94 -7.13 0.49
CA PHE A 59 -14.94 -5.87 1.21
C PHE A 59 -14.09 -4.84 0.46
N TYR A 60 -14.70 -3.78 -0.08
CA TYR A 60 -14.03 -2.74 -0.86
C TYR A 60 -14.46 -1.34 -0.41
N ALA A 61 -13.80 -0.30 -0.91
CA ALA A 61 -14.00 1.10 -0.47
C ALA A 61 -15.47 1.58 -0.50
N GLN A 62 -16.30 1.01 -1.37
CA GLN A 62 -17.72 1.33 -1.50
C GLN A 62 -18.63 0.35 -0.74
N THR A 63 -18.06 -0.49 0.11
CA THR A 63 -18.84 -1.41 0.94
C THR A 63 -19.86 -0.59 1.75
N GLY A 64 -21.14 -0.83 1.48
CA GLY A 64 -22.24 -0.05 2.08
C GLY A 64 -22.30 -0.22 3.60
N VAL A 65 -22.87 0.78 4.27
CA VAL A 65 -23.04 0.83 5.74
C VAL A 65 -23.60 -0.49 6.31
N LYS A 66 -24.62 -1.09 5.66
CA LYS A 66 -25.22 -2.36 6.09
C LYS A 66 -24.25 -3.54 6.15
N ASN A 67 -23.26 -3.59 5.26
CA ASN A 67 -22.25 -4.64 5.29
C ASN A 67 -21.26 -4.45 6.43
N ILE A 68 -20.93 -3.20 6.75
CA ILE A 68 -20.09 -2.87 7.91
C ILE A 68 -20.84 -3.24 9.21
N GLU A 69 -22.13 -2.89 9.34
CA GLU A 69 -22.95 -3.26 10.50
C GLU A 69 -22.94 -4.76 10.75
N LYS A 70 -23.14 -5.57 9.71
CA LYS A 70 -23.08 -7.03 9.83
C LYS A 70 -21.71 -7.53 10.31
N ILE A 71 -20.61 -6.89 9.88
CA ILE A 71 -19.27 -7.24 10.36
C ILE A 71 -19.11 -6.86 11.84
N LEU A 72 -19.62 -5.69 12.24
CA LEU A 72 -19.60 -5.26 13.64
C LEU A 72 -20.41 -6.23 14.54
N GLU A 73 -21.60 -6.64 14.10
CA GLU A 73 -22.41 -7.66 14.82
C GLU A 73 -21.63 -8.97 15.01
N MET A 74 -20.98 -9.48 13.95
CA MET A 74 -20.16 -10.69 14.04
C MET A 74 -18.99 -10.54 15.02
N LEU A 75 -18.31 -9.39 15.00
CA LEU A 75 -17.22 -9.10 15.93
C LEU A 75 -17.75 -9.01 17.37
N ASP A 76 -18.88 -8.33 17.57
CA ASP A 76 -19.54 -8.25 18.87
C ASP A 76 -19.99 -9.62 19.40
N GLU A 77 -20.36 -10.55 18.54
CA GLU A 77 -20.64 -11.96 18.89
C GLU A 77 -19.38 -12.77 19.25
N GLY A 78 -18.18 -12.17 19.24
CA GLY A 78 -16.91 -12.83 19.57
C GLY A 78 -16.23 -13.51 18.40
N LYS A 79 -16.63 -13.21 17.15
CA LYS A 79 -15.99 -13.77 15.95
C LYS A 79 -14.61 -13.14 15.72
N LYS A 80 -13.71 -13.95 15.17
CA LYS A 80 -12.39 -13.52 14.71
C LYS A 80 -12.45 -13.28 13.21
N ILE A 81 -12.17 -12.06 12.78
CA ILE A 81 -12.24 -11.64 11.37
C ILE A 81 -10.88 -11.08 10.96
N ALA A 82 -10.39 -11.47 9.78
CA ALA A 82 -9.19 -10.87 9.18
C ALA A 82 -9.60 -9.95 8.02
N LEU A 83 -8.97 -8.78 7.94
CA LEU A 83 -9.01 -7.91 6.78
C LEU A 83 -7.68 -8.05 6.03
N VAL A 84 -7.74 -8.34 4.73
CA VAL A 84 -6.61 -8.36 3.80
C VAL A 84 -6.86 -7.39 2.65
N SER A 85 -5.80 -6.89 2.03
CA SER A 85 -5.81 -6.21 0.73
C SER A 85 -5.30 -7.16 -0.36
N ASP A 86 -5.45 -6.78 -1.62
CA ASP A 86 -4.93 -7.55 -2.74
C ASP A 86 -3.40 -7.65 -2.72
N ALA A 87 -2.72 -6.61 -2.19
CA ALA A 87 -1.27 -6.59 -2.04
C ALA A 87 -0.83 -5.64 -0.91
N GLY A 88 0.01 -6.10 0.00
CA GLY A 88 0.61 -5.29 1.05
C GLY A 88 -0.25 -5.17 2.32
N THR A 89 -0.09 -4.06 3.02
CA THR A 89 -0.73 -3.80 4.32
C THR A 89 -2.08 -3.11 4.13
N PRO A 90 -3.20 -3.74 4.54
CA PRO A 90 -4.53 -3.15 4.44
C PRO A 90 -4.61 -1.78 5.12
N THR A 91 -5.52 -0.94 4.67
CA THR A 91 -5.76 0.44 5.12
C THR A 91 -4.72 1.48 4.70
N ILE A 92 -3.58 1.06 4.15
CA ILE A 92 -2.53 1.96 3.65
C ILE A 92 -2.72 2.14 2.13
N SER A 93 -3.48 3.13 1.73
CA SER A 93 -4.00 3.37 0.35
C SER A 93 -5.03 2.34 -0.12
N ASP A 94 -5.54 1.53 0.79
CA ASP A 94 -6.48 0.44 0.57
C ASP A 94 -7.77 0.63 1.41
N PRO A 95 -8.85 -0.09 1.11
CA PRO A 95 -10.06 -0.09 1.92
C PRO A 95 -9.81 -0.58 3.36
N GLY A 96 -10.71 -0.17 4.28
CA GLY A 96 -10.73 -0.70 5.64
C GLY A 96 -10.60 0.34 6.75
N VAL A 97 -10.11 1.54 6.46
CA VAL A 97 -9.97 2.61 7.46
C VAL A 97 -11.29 2.85 8.22
N LEU A 98 -12.42 2.93 7.49
CA LEU A 98 -13.74 3.13 8.08
C LEU A 98 -14.15 1.94 8.97
N LEU A 99 -13.84 0.70 8.58
CA LEU A 99 -14.15 -0.47 9.40
C LEU A 99 -13.34 -0.43 10.71
N VAL A 100 -12.06 -0.15 10.63
CA VAL A 100 -11.19 -0.05 11.81
C VAL A 100 -11.66 1.08 12.74
N ASP A 101 -12.03 2.23 12.17
CA ASP A 101 -12.55 3.38 12.93
C ASP A 101 -13.86 3.01 13.65
N ARG A 102 -14.82 2.39 12.95
CA ARG A 102 -16.08 1.94 13.53
C ARG A 102 -15.87 0.92 14.65
N VAL A 103 -15.03 -0.09 14.45
CA VAL A 103 -14.71 -1.09 15.48
C VAL A 103 -14.12 -0.40 16.72
N ARG A 104 -13.19 0.52 16.55
CA ARG A 104 -12.55 1.25 17.65
C ARG A 104 -13.52 2.14 18.45
N ASN A 105 -14.51 2.72 17.78
CA ASN A 105 -15.44 3.67 18.40
C ASN A 105 -16.71 3.00 18.97
N GLU A 106 -17.11 1.83 18.47
CA GLU A 106 -18.40 1.24 18.78
C GLU A 106 -18.32 -0.07 19.56
N LEU A 107 -17.16 -0.76 19.57
CA LEU A 107 -16.99 -2.07 20.16
C LEU A 107 -15.82 -2.06 21.17
N GLU A 108 -16.11 -1.77 22.45
CA GLU A 108 -15.08 -1.65 23.49
C GLU A 108 -14.36 -2.99 23.77
N ASP A 109 -15.07 -4.12 23.68
CA ASP A 109 -14.58 -5.47 23.98
C ASP A 109 -13.93 -6.15 22.75
N VAL A 110 -13.84 -5.46 21.60
CA VAL A 110 -13.24 -6.02 20.37
C VAL A 110 -11.81 -5.53 20.17
N ASN A 111 -10.88 -6.46 20.08
CA ASN A 111 -9.48 -6.13 19.82
C ASN A 111 -9.21 -5.92 18.33
N VAL A 112 -8.54 -4.82 17.98
CA VAL A 112 -7.95 -4.61 16.64
C VAL A 112 -6.47 -4.92 16.70
N VAL A 113 -6.06 -5.97 16.00
CA VAL A 113 -4.66 -6.49 16.00
C VAL A 113 -4.07 -6.35 14.61
N ALA A 114 -3.15 -5.41 14.43
CA ALA A 114 -2.38 -5.28 13.21
C ALA A 114 -1.15 -6.21 13.24
N LEU A 115 -0.95 -6.97 12.16
CA LEU A 115 0.23 -7.80 11.98
C LEU A 115 1.30 -7.00 11.20
N PRO A 116 2.59 -7.11 11.54
CA PRO A 116 3.66 -6.65 10.66
C PRO A 116 3.72 -7.50 9.39
N GLY A 117 4.09 -6.89 8.27
CA GLY A 117 4.21 -7.63 7.01
C GLY A 117 4.62 -6.76 5.82
N ALA A 118 4.39 -7.29 4.62
CA ALA A 118 4.82 -6.68 3.38
C ALA A 118 4.19 -5.30 3.14
N SER A 119 4.99 -4.38 2.64
CA SER A 119 4.59 -3.01 2.27
C SER A 119 5.48 -2.46 1.17
N ALA A 120 4.93 -2.15 0.01
CA ALA A 120 5.69 -1.59 -1.10
C ALA A 120 6.37 -0.26 -0.72
N LEU A 121 5.69 0.57 0.08
CA LEU A 121 6.24 1.82 0.63
C LEU A 121 7.54 1.59 1.40
N ILE A 122 7.52 0.70 2.38
CA ILE A 122 8.67 0.45 3.25
C ILE A 122 9.78 -0.30 2.51
N THR A 123 9.43 -1.25 1.66
CA THR A 123 10.38 -1.98 0.82
C THR A 123 11.14 -1.04 -0.12
N ALA A 124 10.43 -0.11 -0.79
CA ALA A 124 11.05 0.89 -1.65
C ALA A 124 11.97 1.83 -0.86
N LEU A 125 11.51 2.35 0.28
CA LEU A 125 12.33 3.23 1.13
C LEU A 125 13.61 2.54 1.61
N SER A 126 13.53 1.29 2.06
CA SER A 126 14.67 0.55 2.57
C SER A 126 15.75 0.28 1.51
N SER A 127 15.36 0.16 0.22
CA SER A 127 16.28 -0.07 -0.90
C SER A 127 16.73 1.22 -1.60
N SER A 128 16.12 2.37 -1.31
CA SER A 128 16.33 3.63 -2.04
C SER A 128 17.69 4.28 -1.80
N GLY A 129 18.26 4.10 -0.60
CA GLY A 129 19.43 4.86 -0.15
C GLY A 129 19.15 6.36 0.06
N ILE A 130 17.88 6.75 0.17
CA ILE A 130 17.45 8.11 0.55
C ILE A 130 17.08 8.10 2.04
N SER A 131 17.38 9.20 2.75
CA SER A 131 17.01 9.32 4.15
C SER A 131 15.51 9.15 4.36
N SER A 132 15.13 8.20 5.20
CA SER A 132 13.76 7.88 5.56
C SER A 132 13.42 8.16 7.02
N ALA A 133 14.29 8.92 7.73
CA ALA A 133 14.03 9.30 9.13
C ALA A 133 12.72 10.09 9.27
N ASN A 134 12.45 10.96 8.30
CA ASN A 134 11.19 11.69 8.17
C ASN A 134 10.76 11.66 6.71
N PHE A 135 9.56 11.19 6.44
CA PHE A 135 9.01 11.16 5.10
C PHE A 135 7.51 11.44 5.09
N THR A 136 7.01 11.90 3.95
CA THR A 136 5.57 12.06 3.70
C THR A 136 5.15 11.06 2.64
N PHE A 137 4.14 10.26 2.96
CA PHE A 137 3.52 9.35 2.00
C PHE A 137 2.22 9.96 1.46
N TYR A 138 2.11 10.02 0.14
CA TYR A 138 0.97 10.64 -0.56
C TYR A 138 -0.01 9.63 -1.17
N GLY A 139 0.24 8.32 -1.01
CA GLY A 139 -0.57 7.31 -1.69
C GLY A 139 -0.48 7.46 -3.22
N PHE A 140 -1.58 7.23 -3.94
CA PHE A 140 -1.68 7.53 -5.37
C PHE A 140 -1.97 9.01 -5.59
N LEU A 141 -1.16 9.65 -6.44
CA LEU A 141 -1.36 11.08 -6.74
C LEU A 141 -2.69 11.33 -7.49
N PRO A 142 -3.34 12.48 -7.27
CA PRO A 142 -4.58 12.84 -7.94
C PRO A 142 -4.42 12.86 -9.47
N HIS A 143 -5.50 12.53 -10.19
CA HIS A 143 -5.47 12.46 -11.66
C HIS A 143 -5.38 13.85 -12.32
N LYS A 144 -6.10 14.86 -11.80
CA LYS A 144 -6.20 16.20 -12.40
C LYS A 144 -6.14 17.30 -11.34
N LYS A 145 -7.24 17.57 -10.64
CA LYS A 145 -7.35 18.69 -9.67
C LYS A 145 -6.36 18.49 -8.51
N GLY A 146 -5.55 19.50 -8.23
CA GLY A 146 -4.57 19.49 -7.14
C GLY A 146 -3.23 18.84 -7.48
N ARG A 147 -3.07 18.19 -8.65
CA ARG A 147 -1.84 17.49 -9.02
C ARG A 147 -0.64 18.42 -9.16
N GLU A 148 -0.79 19.56 -9.84
CA GLU A 148 0.29 20.54 -10.01
C GLU A 148 0.72 21.15 -8.67
N THR A 149 -0.26 21.49 -7.82
CA THR A 149 0.00 21.99 -6.46
C THR A 149 0.78 20.98 -5.65
N LEU A 150 0.42 19.70 -5.76
CA LEU A 150 1.12 18.62 -5.04
C LEU A 150 2.57 18.46 -5.52
N PHE A 151 2.86 18.56 -6.81
CA PHE A 151 4.24 18.55 -7.30
C PHE A 151 5.05 19.72 -6.77
N LYS A 152 4.47 20.92 -6.68
CA LYS A 152 5.11 22.07 -6.03
C LYS A 152 5.40 21.78 -4.55
N THR A 153 4.41 21.25 -3.81
CA THR A 153 4.60 20.84 -2.40
C THR A 153 5.74 19.82 -2.25
N ILE A 154 5.79 18.80 -3.11
CA ILE A 154 6.87 17.81 -3.12
C ILE A 154 8.21 18.50 -3.43
N ALA A 155 8.25 19.39 -4.41
CA ALA A 155 9.45 20.12 -4.79
C ALA A 155 9.96 21.07 -3.68
N GLU A 156 9.09 21.62 -2.86
CA GLU A 156 9.43 22.52 -1.73
C GLU A 156 9.73 21.77 -0.42
N SER A 157 9.42 20.47 -0.34
CA SER A 157 9.52 19.69 0.90
C SER A 157 10.97 19.47 1.34
N ASN A 158 11.23 19.68 2.63
CA ASN A 158 12.49 19.29 3.28
C ASN A 158 12.50 17.81 3.71
N MET A 159 11.35 17.13 3.64
CA MET A 159 11.22 15.71 3.96
C MET A 159 11.18 14.88 2.69
N THR A 160 11.65 13.65 2.78
CA THR A 160 11.48 12.65 1.71
C THR A 160 10.00 12.48 1.39
N SER A 161 9.66 12.57 0.12
CA SER A 161 8.29 12.38 -0.39
C SER A 161 8.18 11.04 -1.09
N VAL A 162 7.16 10.25 -0.78
CA VAL A 162 6.93 8.91 -1.36
C VAL A 162 5.50 8.83 -1.88
N PHE A 163 5.32 8.23 -3.05
CA PHE A 163 3.98 8.02 -3.62
C PHE A 163 3.95 6.81 -4.54
N TYR A 164 2.76 6.24 -4.73
CA TYR A 164 2.49 5.20 -5.71
C TYR A 164 2.12 5.79 -7.06
N GLU A 165 2.52 5.11 -8.12
CA GLU A 165 2.13 5.51 -9.46
C GLU A 165 1.84 4.31 -10.37
N SER A 166 0.88 4.49 -11.28
CA SER A 166 0.49 3.46 -12.23
C SER A 166 1.31 3.55 -13.53
N VAL A 167 1.39 2.41 -14.24
CA VAL A 167 2.03 2.31 -15.56
C VAL A 167 1.53 3.37 -16.55
N HIS A 168 0.23 3.71 -16.51
CA HIS A 168 -0.37 4.68 -17.44
C HIS A 168 0.02 6.12 -17.18
N ARG A 169 0.64 6.40 -16.03
CA ARG A 169 0.91 7.79 -15.58
C ARG A 169 2.38 8.05 -15.28
N ILE A 170 3.20 7.01 -15.08
CA ILE A 170 4.59 7.16 -14.61
C ILE A 170 5.41 8.13 -15.47
N GLU A 171 5.37 8.03 -16.79
CA GLU A 171 6.12 8.91 -17.67
C GLU A 171 5.72 10.39 -17.53
N LYS A 172 4.39 10.65 -17.52
CA LYS A 172 3.86 12.01 -17.31
C LYS A 172 4.19 12.54 -15.92
N THR A 173 4.22 11.65 -14.93
CA THR A 173 4.59 11.98 -13.56
C THR A 173 6.05 12.38 -13.47
N LEU A 174 6.96 11.62 -14.07
CA LEU A 174 8.39 11.92 -14.08
C LEU A 174 8.67 13.23 -14.84
N GLN A 175 7.98 13.48 -15.95
CA GLN A 175 8.07 14.76 -16.68
C GLN A 175 7.64 15.94 -15.81
N ALA A 176 6.48 15.85 -15.16
CA ALA A 176 5.95 16.92 -14.30
C ALA A 176 6.84 17.15 -13.06
N LEU A 177 7.36 16.08 -12.48
CA LEU A 177 8.29 16.13 -11.36
C LEU A 177 9.61 16.84 -11.76
N ALA A 178 10.21 16.48 -12.89
CA ALA A 178 11.42 17.12 -13.40
C ALA A 178 11.21 18.63 -13.58
N VAL A 179 10.12 19.04 -14.23
CA VAL A 179 9.78 20.46 -14.42
C VAL A 179 9.60 21.17 -13.06
N SER A 180 8.92 20.55 -12.10
CA SER A 180 8.68 21.16 -10.79
C SER A 180 9.96 21.32 -9.96
N LEU A 181 10.85 20.34 -10.01
CA LEU A 181 12.15 20.43 -9.31
C LEU A 181 13.08 21.46 -9.94
N GLN A 182 13.11 21.57 -11.28
CA GLN A 182 13.92 22.57 -11.99
C GLN A 182 13.43 24.00 -11.74
N SER A 183 12.09 24.21 -11.64
CA SER A 183 11.50 25.56 -11.50
C SER A 183 11.93 26.28 -10.22
N LEU A 184 12.39 25.56 -9.19
CA LEU A 184 12.80 26.13 -7.92
C LEU A 184 14.25 26.64 -7.89
N ALA A 185 15.03 26.42 -8.96
CA ALA A 185 16.41 26.89 -9.14
C ALA A 185 17.41 26.58 -7.99
N LEU A 186 16.99 25.81 -6.99
CA LEU A 186 17.69 25.67 -5.71
C LEU A 186 18.48 24.35 -5.58
N ASP A 187 18.11 23.29 -6.32
CA ASP A 187 18.83 22.02 -6.27
C ASP A 187 18.51 21.10 -7.47
N THR A 188 19.28 21.25 -8.55
CA THR A 188 19.16 20.41 -9.75
C THR A 188 19.64 18.96 -9.54
N HIS A 189 20.27 18.68 -8.38
CA HIS A 189 20.85 17.36 -8.06
C HIS A 189 19.98 16.52 -7.13
N ARG A 190 18.76 16.97 -6.83
CA ARG A 190 17.84 16.26 -5.93
C ARG A 190 17.57 14.85 -6.42
N GLN A 191 17.83 13.89 -5.55
CA GLN A 191 17.71 12.48 -5.90
C GLN A 191 16.25 12.03 -5.99
N VAL A 192 15.95 11.31 -7.04
CA VAL A 192 14.69 10.60 -7.27
C VAL A 192 14.99 9.11 -7.40
N VAL A 193 14.19 8.28 -6.76
CA VAL A 193 14.25 6.83 -6.93
C VAL A 193 12.88 6.35 -7.43
N VAL A 194 12.90 5.49 -8.42
CA VAL A 194 11.72 4.77 -8.89
C VAL A 194 11.98 3.29 -8.68
N ALA A 195 11.26 2.69 -7.75
CA ALA A 195 11.22 1.26 -7.55
C ALA A 195 10.00 0.68 -8.28
N ARG A 196 10.19 -0.31 -9.12
CA ARG A 196 9.11 -0.96 -9.86
C ARG A 196 9.11 -2.46 -9.65
N GLU A 197 7.92 -3.07 -9.73
CA GLU A 197 7.74 -4.52 -9.65
C GLU A 197 8.48 -5.17 -8.47
N LEU A 198 8.49 -4.46 -7.32
CA LEU A 198 9.17 -4.92 -6.10
C LEU A 198 8.74 -6.34 -5.74
N THR A 199 9.70 -7.17 -5.37
CA THR A 199 9.60 -8.60 -5.04
C THR A 199 9.21 -9.53 -6.20
N LYS A 200 8.93 -8.98 -7.40
CA LYS A 200 8.56 -9.74 -8.60
C LYS A 200 9.80 -10.04 -9.47
N MET A 201 9.63 -10.92 -10.47
CA MET A 201 10.70 -11.34 -11.39
C MET A 201 11.41 -10.16 -12.10
N HIS A 202 10.71 -9.06 -12.32
CA HIS A 202 11.22 -7.88 -13.01
C HIS A 202 11.41 -6.69 -12.07
N GLU A 203 11.75 -6.97 -10.80
CA GLU A 203 12.10 -5.94 -9.82
C GLU A 203 13.25 -5.08 -10.34
N GLU A 204 13.07 -3.77 -10.19
CA GLU A 204 14.09 -2.79 -10.59
C GLU A 204 14.01 -1.55 -9.72
N VAL A 205 15.17 -1.00 -9.40
CA VAL A 205 15.31 0.27 -8.68
C VAL A 205 16.21 1.21 -9.50
N VAL A 206 15.62 2.26 -10.06
CA VAL A 206 16.31 3.30 -10.84
C VAL A 206 16.49 4.52 -9.95
N ARG A 207 17.74 5.02 -9.86
CA ARG A 207 18.10 6.18 -9.03
C ARG A 207 18.89 7.21 -9.83
N GLY A 208 18.58 8.48 -9.63
CA GLY A 208 19.28 9.60 -10.27
C GLY A 208 18.57 10.92 -9.98
N THR A 209 18.92 11.97 -10.72
CA THR A 209 18.11 13.18 -10.79
C THR A 209 16.78 12.90 -11.50
N ALA A 210 15.79 13.77 -11.34
CA ALA A 210 14.50 13.58 -12.02
C ALA A 210 14.63 13.45 -13.55
N ASP A 211 15.57 14.19 -14.16
CA ASP A 211 15.83 14.13 -15.60
C ASP A 211 16.51 12.82 -16.02
N GLU A 212 17.45 12.33 -15.22
CA GLU A 212 18.12 11.04 -15.49
C GLU A 212 17.15 9.88 -15.41
N VAL A 213 16.33 9.83 -14.35
CA VAL A 213 15.30 8.80 -14.17
C VAL A 213 14.24 8.87 -15.27
N LYS A 214 13.78 10.07 -15.63
CA LYS A 214 12.87 10.27 -16.76
C LYS A 214 13.49 9.75 -18.06
N LYS A 215 14.73 10.14 -18.38
CA LYS A 215 15.45 9.69 -19.58
C LYS A 215 15.62 8.18 -19.62
N TYR A 216 15.87 7.55 -18.47
CA TYR A 216 15.94 6.10 -18.36
C TYR A 216 14.67 5.43 -18.88
N PHE A 217 13.48 5.84 -18.41
CA PHE A 217 12.20 5.28 -18.84
C PHE A 217 11.77 5.70 -20.25
N GLU A 218 12.30 6.82 -20.77
CA GLU A 218 12.13 7.21 -22.18
C GLU A 218 12.88 6.28 -23.13
N ILE A 219 14.06 5.81 -22.74
CA ILE A 219 14.91 4.90 -23.54
C ILE A 219 14.41 3.45 -23.38
N ASN A 220 14.10 3.04 -22.16
CA ASN A 220 13.72 1.66 -21.83
C ASN A 220 12.19 1.54 -21.72
N LYS A 221 11.48 1.66 -22.85
CA LYS A 221 10.00 1.63 -22.90
C LYS A 221 9.38 0.32 -22.45
N ASP A 222 10.08 -0.79 -22.60
CA ASP A 222 9.70 -2.12 -22.12
C ASP A 222 9.73 -2.23 -20.59
N HIS A 223 10.44 -1.33 -19.90
CA HIS A 223 10.43 -1.20 -18.44
C HIS A 223 9.24 -0.35 -17.92
N VAL A 224 8.51 0.34 -18.78
CA VAL A 224 7.28 1.07 -18.40
C VAL A 224 6.13 0.07 -18.27
N ARG A 225 6.23 -0.82 -17.26
CA ARG A 225 5.26 -1.87 -16.95
C ARG A 225 5.19 -2.10 -15.45
N GLY A 226 4.02 -2.55 -14.98
CA GLY A 226 3.79 -2.95 -13.60
C GLY A 226 3.48 -1.78 -12.66
N GLU A 227 3.87 -1.91 -11.41
CA GLU A 227 3.56 -1.00 -10.31
C GLU A 227 4.82 -0.25 -9.87
N PHE A 228 4.64 1.01 -9.52
CA PHE A 228 5.75 1.92 -9.24
C PHE A 228 5.61 2.57 -7.87
N VAL A 229 6.72 2.64 -7.14
CA VAL A 229 6.89 3.51 -5.98
C VAL A 229 7.91 4.57 -6.35
N VAL A 230 7.54 5.83 -6.24
CA VAL A 230 8.43 6.97 -6.52
C VAL A 230 8.81 7.63 -5.21
N ILE A 231 10.12 7.86 -5.03
CA ILE A 231 10.69 8.49 -3.86
C ILE A 231 11.47 9.72 -4.32
N VAL A 232 11.21 10.86 -3.69
CA VAL A 232 11.91 12.12 -3.93
C VAL A 232 12.60 12.53 -2.63
N ALA A 233 13.92 12.69 -2.65
CA ALA A 233 14.65 13.13 -1.47
C ALA A 233 14.14 14.49 -0.98
N GLY A 234 14.25 14.79 0.31
CA GLY A 234 14.04 16.12 0.86
C GLY A 234 15.09 17.13 0.33
N ARG A 235 14.83 18.40 0.52
CA ARG A 235 15.78 19.49 0.23
C ARG A 235 16.91 19.49 1.25
#